data_ad7c298338b92f55d563ae2c412d2972
#
_entry.id   ad7c298338b92f55d563ae2c412d2972
#
_cell.length_a   1.000
_cell.length_b   1.000
_cell.length_c   1.000
_cell.angle_alpha   90.00
_cell.angle_beta   90.00
_cell.angle_gamma   90.00
#
_symmetry.space_group_name_H-M   'P 1'
#
loop_
_entity.id
_entity.type
_entity.pdbx_description
1 polymer ?
#
loop_
_entity_poly.entity_id
_entity_poly.type
_entity_poly.pdbx_seq_one_letter_code
_entity_poly.pdbx_strand_id
1 'polypeptide(L)'
;AAALGGYTAVFAMANSLPVADTAAVVEQVNRLGKESGWCRVQPIGSVTVGLKGEFLSDIGSMATSDAKVRVFSDDGMCVYDPAIMRRALEYVKTFDGVVAQHAQEPRLTEGAQMNEGKVSADLGLTGWPAVAEEAIIARDVLLAEHLNSRLHICHLSTKGSVEVVRWAKSRGVQVTAEVTPHHLILTDEKARTYDPIFKVNPPLRTEEDVLALRQAVADGIIDVIGTDHAPHPAESKECEWACAANGMTGLEQALSIIQMTLVEPGHITWADVARIMSETPAKIGSLDAEQGRPLAEGEPANIVLVDPKATRVIKPEEQATKGKNNPYCGMEVPGAVRATFY
;
A
#
# COMPACT_ATOMS: atom_id res chain seq x y z
N ALA A 1 -3.88 5.38 15.37
CA ALA A 1 -3.11 5.86 14.21
C ALA A 1 -4.06 6.25 13.07
N ALA A 2 -4.87 5.34 12.53
CA ALA A 2 -5.73 5.61 11.36
C ALA A 2 -6.61 6.85 11.54
N ALA A 3 -7.41 6.91 12.61
CA ALA A 3 -8.27 8.05 12.89
C ALA A 3 -7.50 9.38 13.05
N LEU A 4 -6.30 9.35 13.66
CA LEU A 4 -5.43 10.53 13.76
C LEU A 4 -4.84 10.94 12.41
N GLY A 5 -4.67 9.99 11.49
CA GLY A 5 -4.29 10.25 10.10
C GLY A 5 -5.43 10.71 9.19
N GLY A 6 -6.67 10.77 9.71
CA GLY A 6 -7.85 11.17 8.95
C GLY A 6 -8.58 10.03 8.22
N TYR A 7 -8.20 8.78 8.48
CA TYR A 7 -8.81 7.61 7.85
C TYR A 7 -10.09 7.18 8.57
N THR A 8 -11.21 7.13 7.84
CA THR A 8 -12.48 6.57 8.29
C THR A 8 -12.59 5.08 7.99
N ALA A 9 -11.79 4.58 7.05
CA ALA A 9 -11.65 3.16 6.74
C ALA A 9 -10.20 2.81 6.39
N VAL A 10 -9.80 1.59 6.73
CA VAL A 10 -8.50 1.00 6.35
C VAL A 10 -8.69 -0.45 5.93
N PHE A 11 -7.85 -0.93 5.03
CA PHE A 11 -7.74 -2.33 4.67
C PHE A 11 -6.56 -2.94 5.43
N ALA A 12 -6.82 -4.02 6.18
CA ALA A 12 -5.79 -4.73 6.94
C ALA A 12 -5.28 -5.92 6.13
N MET A 13 -3.96 -5.93 5.85
CA MET A 13 -3.31 -6.97 5.05
C MET A 13 -3.41 -8.35 5.69
N ALA A 14 -3.28 -9.38 4.85
CA ALA A 14 -3.47 -10.79 5.24
C ALA A 14 -2.32 -11.38 6.08
N ASN A 15 -1.18 -10.70 6.16
CA ASN A 15 0.05 -11.13 6.84
C ASN A 15 -0.02 -11.04 8.38
N SER A 16 -1.19 -11.29 8.94
CA SER A 16 -1.41 -11.40 10.39
C SER A 16 -0.96 -12.77 10.94
N LEU A 17 -1.01 -12.94 12.26
CA LEU A 17 -0.72 -14.22 12.91
C LEU A 17 -1.92 -14.62 13.79
N PRO A 18 -2.69 -15.67 13.40
CA PRO A 18 -2.56 -16.46 12.17
C PRO A 18 -2.81 -15.64 10.89
N VAL A 19 -2.32 -16.14 9.75
CA VAL A 19 -2.55 -15.55 8.43
C VAL A 19 -4.05 -15.52 8.13
N ALA A 20 -4.53 -14.45 7.50
CA ALA A 20 -5.93 -14.28 7.13
C ALA A 20 -6.28 -15.09 5.85
N ASP A 21 -6.15 -16.42 5.92
CA ASP A 21 -6.35 -17.37 4.82
C ASP A 21 -7.65 -18.18 4.94
N THR A 22 -8.46 -17.93 5.98
CA THR A 22 -9.74 -18.58 6.24
C THR A 22 -10.81 -17.59 6.66
N ALA A 23 -12.09 -17.96 6.51
CA ALA A 23 -13.24 -17.16 6.96
C ALA A 23 -13.14 -16.78 8.44
N ALA A 24 -12.74 -17.71 9.31
CA ALA A 24 -12.65 -17.48 10.75
C ALA A 24 -11.68 -16.34 11.11
N VAL A 25 -10.52 -16.25 10.44
CA VAL A 25 -9.53 -15.22 10.72
C VAL A 25 -10.00 -13.85 10.20
N VAL A 26 -10.53 -13.77 8.96
CA VAL A 26 -11.04 -12.50 8.44
C VAL A 26 -12.24 -11.97 9.24
N GLU A 27 -13.12 -12.86 9.73
CA GLU A 27 -14.21 -12.48 10.62
C GLU A 27 -13.70 -11.96 11.96
N GLN A 28 -12.65 -12.57 12.52
CA GLN A 28 -11.99 -12.07 13.73
C GLN A 28 -11.45 -10.67 13.53
N VAL A 29 -10.72 -10.40 12.43
CA VAL A 29 -10.19 -9.06 12.12
C VAL A 29 -11.33 -8.05 11.97
N ASN A 30 -12.39 -8.38 11.23
CA ASN A 30 -13.57 -7.53 11.06
C ASN A 30 -14.25 -7.23 12.41
N ARG A 31 -14.42 -8.22 13.28
CA ARG A 31 -15.01 -8.06 14.61
C ARG A 31 -14.16 -7.15 15.49
N LEU A 32 -12.85 -7.39 15.58
CA LEU A 32 -11.92 -6.55 16.37
C LEU A 32 -11.90 -5.10 15.87
N GLY A 33 -11.95 -4.91 14.56
CA GLY A 33 -12.09 -3.58 13.96
C GLY A 33 -13.35 -2.86 14.42
N LYS A 34 -14.51 -3.53 14.39
CA LYS A 34 -15.80 -3.00 14.89
C LYS A 34 -15.76 -2.69 16.39
N GLU A 35 -15.21 -3.60 17.18
CA GLU A 35 -15.08 -3.43 18.62
C GLU A 35 -14.18 -2.23 19.00
N SER A 36 -13.17 -1.92 18.19
CA SER A 36 -12.28 -0.77 18.40
C SER A 36 -13.00 0.58 18.27
N GLY A 37 -13.97 0.69 17.36
CA GLY A 37 -14.83 1.85 17.18
C GLY A 37 -14.14 3.11 16.62
N TRP A 38 -12.89 3.02 16.15
CA TRP A 38 -12.13 4.19 15.67
C TRP A 38 -12.20 4.45 14.18
N CYS A 39 -12.38 3.42 13.39
CA CYS A 39 -12.59 3.45 11.94
C CYS A 39 -13.05 2.08 11.46
N ARG A 40 -13.56 2.02 10.23
CA ARG A 40 -13.82 0.73 9.58
C ARG A 40 -12.50 0.02 9.33
N VAL A 41 -12.36 -1.21 9.81
CA VAL A 41 -11.25 -2.10 9.45
C VAL A 41 -11.81 -3.21 8.57
N GLN A 42 -11.44 -3.18 7.30
CA GLN A 42 -11.83 -4.21 6.33
C GLN A 42 -10.67 -5.19 6.17
N PRO A 43 -10.83 -6.48 6.47
CA PRO A 43 -9.77 -7.46 6.24
C PRO A 43 -9.56 -7.70 4.74
N ILE A 44 -8.29 -7.86 4.38
CA ILE A 44 -7.85 -8.48 3.12
C ILE A 44 -7.62 -9.97 3.41
N GLY A 45 -8.08 -10.85 2.53
CA GLY A 45 -7.78 -12.28 2.60
C GLY A 45 -6.49 -12.60 1.86
N SER A 46 -5.77 -13.65 2.27
CA SER A 46 -4.63 -14.11 1.47
C SER A 46 -5.09 -14.77 0.16
N VAL A 47 -4.23 -14.71 -0.84
CA VAL A 47 -4.43 -15.48 -2.09
C VAL A 47 -4.08 -16.93 -1.88
N THR A 48 -2.98 -17.20 -1.15
CA THR A 48 -2.50 -18.56 -0.92
C THR A 48 -2.48 -18.91 0.57
N VAL A 49 -2.59 -20.22 0.85
CA VAL A 49 -2.52 -20.75 2.22
C VAL A 49 -1.19 -20.37 2.86
N GLY A 50 -1.28 -19.68 4.00
CA GLY A 50 -0.10 -19.28 4.76
C GLY A 50 0.87 -18.36 4.02
N LEU A 51 0.43 -17.70 2.92
CA LEU A 51 1.24 -16.82 2.04
C LEU A 51 2.41 -17.57 1.36
N LYS A 52 2.26 -18.86 1.09
CA LYS A 52 3.36 -19.71 0.59
C LYS A 52 3.46 -19.77 -0.94
N GLY A 53 2.46 -19.27 -1.68
CA GLY A 53 2.44 -19.31 -3.14
C GLY A 53 2.16 -20.70 -3.73
N GLU A 54 1.81 -21.70 -2.93
CA GLU A 54 1.68 -23.12 -3.37
C GLU A 54 0.25 -23.51 -3.72
N PHE A 55 -0.71 -23.14 -2.88
CA PHE A 55 -2.13 -23.49 -3.03
C PHE A 55 -3.02 -22.29 -2.71
N LEU A 56 -4.15 -22.14 -3.43
CA LEU A 56 -5.13 -21.10 -3.12
C LEU A 56 -5.67 -21.30 -1.70
N SER A 57 -5.88 -20.18 -1.01
CA SER A 57 -6.56 -20.12 0.28
C SER A 57 -8.06 -20.34 0.14
N ASP A 58 -8.79 -20.28 1.24
CA ASP A 58 -10.26 -20.43 1.25
C ASP A 58 -10.98 -19.14 0.79
N ILE A 59 -10.60 -18.67 -0.40
CA ILE A 59 -11.05 -17.40 -1.02
C ILE A 59 -12.58 -17.29 -1.03
N GLY A 60 -13.29 -18.35 -1.48
CA GLY A 60 -14.75 -18.35 -1.60
C GLY A 60 -15.44 -18.21 -0.24
N SER A 61 -14.96 -18.93 0.80
CA SER A 61 -15.52 -18.82 2.15
C SER A 61 -15.27 -17.44 2.75
N MET A 62 -14.08 -16.86 2.53
CA MET A 62 -13.79 -15.48 2.97
C MET A 62 -14.68 -14.46 2.26
N ALA A 63 -14.93 -14.63 0.96
CA ALA A 63 -15.78 -13.74 0.19
C ALA A 63 -17.27 -13.80 0.59
N THR A 64 -17.75 -14.94 1.08
CA THR A 64 -19.14 -15.17 1.51
C THR A 64 -19.35 -15.01 3.02
N SER A 65 -18.27 -14.88 3.81
CA SER A 65 -18.32 -14.65 5.25
C SER A 65 -18.94 -13.29 5.62
N ASP A 66 -19.19 -13.07 6.91
CA ASP A 66 -19.65 -11.77 7.43
C ASP A 66 -18.67 -10.62 7.17
N ALA A 67 -17.39 -10.93 6.95
CA ALA A 67 -16.37 -9.96 6.56
C ALA A 67 -16.50 -9.50 5.10
N LYS A 68 -17.17 -10.26 4.24
CA LYS A 68 -17.41 -9.97 2.82
C LYS A 68 -16.12 -9.52 2.10
N VAL A 69 -15.05 -10.30 2.23
CA VAL A 69 -13.77 -9.97 1.64
C VAL A 69 -13.87 -9.84 0.12
N ARG A 70 -13.29 -8.78 -0.43
CA ARG A 70 -13.25 -8.52 -1.88
C ARG A 70 -11.84 -8.27 -2.41
N VAL A 71 -10.90 -7.99 -1.52
CA VAL A 71 -9.47 -7.81 -1.86
C VAL A 71 -8.69 -8.99 -1.31
N PHE A 72 -7.83 -9.57 -2.14
CA PHE A 72 -6.99 -10.72 -1.78
C PHE A 72 -5.54 -10.42 -2.12
N SER A 73 -4.63 -10.65 -1.17
CA SER A 73 -3.22 -10.32 -1.32
C SER A 73 -2.33 -11.27 -0.52
N ASP A 74 -1.20 -11.63 -1.08
CA ASP A 74 -0.11 -12.26 -0.35
C ASP A 74 0.97 -11.21 0.01
N ASP A 75 0.54 -10.01 0.43
CA ASP A 75 1.42 -8.89 0.74
C ASP A 75 2.56 -9.25 1.69
N GLY A 76 3.74 -8.69 1.42
CA GLY A 76 5.02 -9.03 2.02
C GLY A 76 5.68 -10.25 1.38
N MET A 77 4.91 -11.02 0.60
CA MET A 77 5.31 -12.12 -0.28
C MET A 77 4.74 -11.82 -1.68
N CYS A 78 5.02 -12.65 -2.65
CA CYS A 78 4.51 -12.50 -4.02
C CYS A 78 3.77 -13.77 -4.45
N VAL A 79 2.63 -13.61 -5.12
CA VAL A 79 2.06 -14.72 -5.88
C VAL A 79 2.88 -14.90 -7.16
N TYR A 80 4.04 -15.54 -7.02
CA TYR A 80 5.03 -15.65 -8.09
C TYR A 80 4.72 -16.73 -9.12
N ASP A 81 3.98 -17.78 -8.75
CA ASP A 81 3.59 -18.84 -9.68
C ASP A 81 2.49 -18.34 -10.63
N PRO A 82 2.72 -18.34 -11.96
CA PRO A 82 1.74 -17.82 -12.92
C PRO A 82 0.46 -18.65 -13.01
N ALA A 83 0.52 -19.96 -12.71
CA ALA A 83 -0.68 -20.80 -12.72
C ALA A 83 -1.57 -20.53 -11.51
N ILE A 84 -0.96 -20.31 -10.33
CA ILE A 84 -1.68 -19.90 -9.12
C ILE A 84 -2.29 -18.52 -9.31
N MET A 85 -1.52 -17.53 -9.80
CA MET A 85 -2.04 -16.19 -10.08
C MET A 85 -3.21 -16.23 -11.08
N ARG A 86 -3.06 -16.99 -12.18
CA ARG A 86 -4.15 -17.16 -13.13
C ARG A 86 -5.42 -17.69 -12.48
N ARG A 87 -5.32 -18.75 -11.67
CA ARG A 87 -6.47 -19.34 -10.97
C ARG A 87 -7.08 -18.37 -9.96
N ALA A 88 -6.27 -17.61 -9.24
CA ALA A 88 -6.72 -16.58 -8.32
C ALA A 88 -7.57 -15.53 -9.04
N LEU A 89 -7.06 -14.98 -10.15
CA LEU A 89 -7.77 -13.99 -10.98
C LEU A 89 -9.09 -14.54 -11.56
N GLU A 90 -9.12 -15.80 -12.01
CA GLU A 90 -10.35 -16.47 -12.45
C GLU A 90 -11.36 -16.59 -11.32
N TYR A 91 -10.92 -16.96 -10.12
CA TYR A 91 -11.80 -17.22 -8.99
C TYR A 91 -12.37 -15.94 -8.38
N VAL A 92 -11.54 -14.94 -8.12
CA VAL A 92 -12.01 -13.67 -7.51
C VAL A 92 -13.04 -12.94 -8.40
N LYS A 93 -12.97 -13.12 -9.71
CA LYS A 93 -13.92 -12.57 -10.67
C LYS A 93 -15.37 -13.03 -10.42
N THR A 94 -15.58 -14.21 -9.87
CA THR A 94 -16.93 -14.78 -9.64
C THR A 94 -17.77 -13.99 -8.64
N PHE A 95 -17.14 -13.13 -7.81
CA PHE A 95 -17.79 -12.28 -6.82
C PHE A 95 -17.32 -10.82 -6.87
N ASP A 96 -16.83 -10.38 -8.04
CA ASP A 96 -16.30 -9.04 -8.29
C ASP A 96 -15.14 -8.65 -7.33
N GLY A 97 -14.33 -9.64 -6.98
CA GLY A 97 -13.13 -9.43 -6.17
C GLY A 97 -11.96 -8.88 -6.98
N VAL A 98 -10.89 -8.56 -6.30
CA VAL A 98 -9.63 -8.09 -6.89
C VAL A 98 -8.44 -8.78 -6.23
N VAL A 99 -7.44 -9.18 -7.01
CA VAL A 99 -6.12 -9.56 -6.49
C VAL A 99 -5.27 -8.30 -6.39
N ALA A 100 -4.75 -8.03 -5.19
CA ALA A 100 -3.80 -6.96 -4.92
C ALA A 100 -2.41 -7.56 -4.79
N GLN A 101 -1.55 -7.30 -5.77
CA GLN A 101 -0.25 -7.96 -5.89
C GLN A 101 0.87 -7.12 -5.30
N HIS A 102 1.59 -7.70 -4.34
CA HIS A 102 2.95 -7.30 -3.97
C HIS A 102 3.90 -7.85 -5.05
N ALA A 103 4.34 -6.98 -5.95
CA ALA A 103 5.06 -7.39 -7.14
C ALA A 103 6.56 -7.55 -6.86
N GLN A 104 6.99 -8.80 -6.70
CA GLN A 104 8.38 -9.13 -6.40
C GLN A 104 8.75 -10.48 -7.00
N GLU A 105 9.70 -10.51 -7.94
CA GLU A 105 10.27 -11.78 -8.40
C GLU A 105 11.25 -12.31 -7.32
N PRO A 106 10.91 -13.39 -6.61
CA PRO A 106 11.65 -13.79 -5.42
C PRO A 106 13.09 -14.23 -5.71
N ARG A 107 13.35 -14.78 -6.90
CA ARG A 107 14.70 -15.25 -7.28
C ARG A 107 15.62 -14.08 -7.67
N LEU A 108 15.07 -12.98 -8.15
CA LEU A 108 15.84 -11.77 -8.44
C LEU A 108 16.13 -10.93 -7.19
N THR A 109 15.39 -11.19 -6.11
CA THR A 109 15.49 -10.42 -4.87
C THR A 109 16.07 -11.22 -3.70
N GLU A 110 16.59 -12.42 -3.96
CA GLU A 110 17.19 -13.26 -2.92
C GLU A 110 18.41 -12.57 -2.28
N GLY A 111 18.34 -12.36 -0.96
CA GLY A 111 19.37 -11.66 -0.20
C GLY A 111 19.48 -10.15 -0.45
N ALA A 112 18.58 -9.57 -1.26
CA ALA A 112 18.59 -8.14 -1.53
C ALA A 112 18.26 -7.30 -0.29
N GLN A 113 18.92 -6.16 -0.16
CA GLN A 113 18.87 -5.32 1.04
C GLN A 113 18.38 -3.90 0.78
N MET A 114 18.52 -3.40 -0.44
CA MET A 114 18.15 -2.06 -0.86
C MET A 114 18.09 -1.97 -2.39
N ASN A 115 17.69 -0.83 -2.94
CA ASN A 115 17.69 -0.61 -4.39
C ASN A 115 19.04 -0.94 -5.03
N GLU A 116 19.01 -1.68 -6.15
CA GLU A 116 20.19 -1.94 -6.96
C GLU A 116 20.64 -0.66 -7.69
N GLY A 117 21.89 -0.27 -7.51
CA GLY A 117 22.43 0.91 -8.17
C GLY A 117 23.75 1.37 -7.56
N LYS A 118 24.06 2.64 -7.80
CA LYS A 118 25.31 3.25 -7.30
C LYS A 118 25.41 3.18 -5.77
N VAL A 119 24.32 3.48 -5.05
CA VAL A 119 24.33 3.50 -3.59
C VAL A 119 24.58 2.11 -3.02
N SER A 120 23.92 1.07 -3.51
CA SER A 120 24.15 -0.30 -3.05
C SER A 120 25.56 -0.78 -3.33
N ALA A 121 26.11 -0.43 -4.50
CA ALA A 121 27.50 -0.73 -4.83
C ALA A 121 28.51 -0.01 -3.91
N ASP A 122 28.29 1.26 -3.62
CA ASP A 122 29.13 2.07 -2.70
C ASP A 122 29.10 1.49 -1.28
N LEU A 123 27.96 0.97 -0.82
CA LEU A 123 27.74 0.46 0.53
C LEU A 123 28.10 -1.04 0.67
N GLY A 124 28.31 -1.74 -0.44
CA GLY A 124 28.53 -3.20 -0.43
C GLY A 124 27.29 -4.00 -0.03
N LEU A 125 26.08 -3.43 -0.23
CA LEU A 125 24.81 -4.10 0.05
C LEU A 125 24.25 -4.77 -1.21
N THR A 126 23.69 -5.97 -1.08
CA THR A 126 23.06 -6.66 -2.21
C THR A 126 21.89 -5.83 -2.74
N GLY A 127 21.91 -5.56 -4.05
CA GLY A 127 20.93 -4.74 -4.72
C GLY A 127 19.63 -5.49 -4.99
N TRP A 128 18.54 -4.75 -4.99
CA TRP A 128 17.19 -5.18 -5.37
C TRP A 128 16.86 -4.56 -6.72
N PRO A 129 16.93 -5.31 -7.82
CA PRO A 129 16.77 -4.74 -9.15
C PRO A 129 15.31 -4.30 -9.39
N ALA A 130 15.14 -3.18 -10.10
CA ALA A 130 13.83 -2.64 -10.47
C ALA A 130 13.02 -3.67 -11.29
N VAL A 131 13.68 -4.39 -12.19
CA VAL A 131 13.07 -5.41 -13.04
C VAL A 131 12.39 -6.54 -12.27
N ALA A 132 12.73 -6.75 -11.00
CA ALA A 132 12.06 -7.75 -10.15
C ALA A 132 10.60 -7.39 -9.87
N GLU A 133 10.27 -6.10 -9.77
CA GLU A 133 8.92 -5.58 -9.68
C GLU A 133 8.25 -5.55 -11.06
N GLU A 134 8.92 -4.99 -12.05
CA GLU A 134 8.43 -4.78 -13.41
C GLU A 134 8.02 -6.09 -14.11
N ALA A 135 8.81 -7.15 -13.95
CA ALA A 135 8.54 -8.45 -14.58
C ALA A 135 7.27 -9.11 -14.02
N ILE A 136 7.04 -9.03 -12.72
CA ILE A 136 5.82 -9.55 -12.09
C ILE A 136 4.60 -8.73 -12.55
N ILE A 137 4.69 -7.40 -12.57
CA ILE A 137 3.59 -6.55 -13.04
C ILE A 137 3.28 -6.85 -14.51
N ALA A 138 4.30 -6.96 -15.37
CA ALA A 138 4.11 -7.27 -16.80
C ALA A 138 3.40 -8.62 -16.99
N ARG A 139 3.80 -9.65 -16.25
CA ARG A 139 3.12 -10.96 -16.24
C ARG A 139 1.66 -10.83 -15.83
N ASP A 140 1.41 -10.14 -14.73
CA ASP A 140 0.07 -10.10 -14.10
C ASP A 140 -0.92 -9.28 -14.91
N VAL A 141 -0.51 -8.18 -15.53
CA VAL A 141 -1.40 -7.40 -16.42
C VAL A 141 -1.79 -8.19 -17.66
N LEU A 142 -0.88 -9.03 -18.21
CA LEU A 142 -1.21 -9.92 -19.34
C LEU A 142 -2.21 -11.01 -18.93
N LEU A 143 -2.09 -11.57 -17.72
CA LEU A 143 -3.06 -12.52 -17.19
C LEU A 143 -4.41 -11.87 -16.93
N ALA A 144 -4.41 -10.67 -16.32
CA ALA A 144 -5.64 -9.91 -16.07
C ALA A 144 -6.37 -9.53 -17.37
N GLU A 145 -5.63 -9.11 -18.40
CA GLU A 145 -6.17 -8.83 -19.75
C GLU A 145 -6.83 -10.08 -20.34
N HIS A 146 -6.09 -11.21 -20.35
CA HIS A 146 -6.59 -12.47 -20.91
C HIS A 146 -7.88 -12.95 -20.24
N LEU A 147 -7.99 -12.78 -18.92
CA LEU A 147 -9.14 -13.21 -18.13
C LEU A 147 -10.25 -12.17 -18.00
N ASN A 148 -9.98 -10.93 -18.44
CA ASN A 148 -10.83 -9.77 -18.16
C ASN A 148 -11.18 -9.70 -16.66
N SER A 149 -10.15 -9.77 -15.81
CA SER A 149 -10.24 -9.76 -14.34
C SER A 149 -9.65 -8.49 -13.77
N ARG A 150 -10.11 -8.10 -12.58
CA ARG A 150 -9.60 -6.94 -11.84
C ARG A 150 -8.25 -7.28 -11.19
N LEU A 151 -7.28 -6.40 -11.36
CA LEU A 151 -5.95 -6.49 -10.74
C LEU A 151 -5.63 -5.15 -10.07
N HIS A 152 -5.06 -5.19 -8.89
CA HIS A 152 -4.49 -4.02 -8.22
C HIS A 152 -3.01 -4.26 -7.96
N ILE A 153 -2.17 -3.28 -8.28
CA ILE A 153 -0.72 -3.35 -8.02
C ILE A 153 -0.43 -2.53 -6.77
N CYS A 154 0.02 -3.20 -5.72
CA CYS A 154 0.40 -2.55 -4.47
C CYS A 154 1.71 -1.77 -4.65
N HIS A 155 1.83 -0.66 -3.91
CA HIS A 155 3.05 0.12 -3.66
C HIS A 155 4.07 0.16 -4.82
N LEU A 156 3.67 0.62 -6.02
CA LEU A 156 4.59 0.84 -7.14
C LEU A 156 5.81 1.64 -6.69
N SER A 157 6.99 1.19 -7.07
CA SER A 157 8.23 1.85 -6.65
C SER A 157 9.13 2.31 -7.79
N THR A 158 8.95 1.81 -9.01
CA THR A 158 9.86 2.11 -10.12
C THR A 158 9.20 2.84 -11.30
N LYS A 159 10.00 3.63 -12.01
CA LYS A 159 9.60 4.27 -13.27
C LYS A 159 9.16 3.24 -14.31
N GLY A 160 9.87 2.12 -14.42
CA GLY A 160 9.53 1.06 -15.38
C GLY A 160 8.18 0.41 -15.07
N SER A 161 7.85 0.22 -13.79
CA SER A 161 6.52 -0.25 -13.37
C SER A 161 5.40 0.71 -13.79
N VAL A 162 5.62 2.03 -13.67
CA VAL A 162 4.67 3.05 -14.15
C VAL A 162 4.41 2.89 -15.65
N GLU A 163 5.45 2.67 -16.45
CA GLU A 163 5.32 2.50 -17.91
C GLU A 163 4.52 1.22 -18.25
N VAL A 164 4.74 0.12 -17.52
CA VAL A 164 3.97 -1.12 -17.72
C VAL A 164 2.49 -0.90 -17.39
N VAL A 165 2.18 -0.22 -16.28
CA VAL A 165 0.78 0.10 -15.89
C VAL A 165 0.15 1.06 -16.92
N ARG A 166 0.88 2.09 -17.37
CA ARG A 166 0.43 3.01 -18.42
C ARG A 166 0.06 2.26 -19.69
N TRP A 167 0.93 1.37 -20.12
CA TRP A 167 0.70 0.51 -21.29
C TRP A 167 -0.55 -0.38 -21.09
N ALA A 168 -0.70 -1.03 -19.95
CA ALA A 168 -1.85 -1.88 -19.64
C ALA A 168 -3.16 -1.10 -19.68
N LYS A 169 -3.20 0.08 -19.06
CA LYS A 169 -4.39 0.97 -19.07
C LYS A 169 -4.74 1.43 -20.49
N SER A 170 -3.74 1.73 -21.35
CA SER A 170 -3.98 2.12 -22.74
C SER A 170 -4.65 1.01 -23.58
N ARG A 171 -4.54 -0.24 -23.15
CA ARG A 171 -5.18 -1.42 -23.76
C ARG A 171 -6.55 -1.73 -23.15
N GLY A 172 -6.98 -0.97 -22.14
CA GLY A 172 -8.25 -1.21 -21.42
C GLY A 172 -8.20 -2.36 -20.41
N VAL A 173 -7.01 -2.77 -19.97
CA VAL A 173 -6.88 -3.76 -18.89
C VAL A 173 -7.46 -3.19 -17.60
N GLN A 174 -8.23 -3.99 -16.87
CA GLN A 174 -8.81 -3.61 -15.59
C GLN A 174 -7.75 -3.63 -14.48
N VAL A 175 -6.75 -2.76 -14.60
CA VAL A 175 -5.67 -2.60 -13.65
C VAL A 175 -5.75 -1.26 -12.93
N THR A 176 -5.55 -1.29 -11.61
CA THR A 176 -5.32 -0.13 -10.76
C THR A 176 -3.99 -0.27 -10.05
N ALA A 177 -3.42 0.84 -9.62
CA ALA A 177 -2.13 0.86 -8.94
C ALA A 177 -2.11 1.88 -7.81
N GLU A 178 -1.29 1.61 -6.81
CA GLU A 178 -1.05 2.54 -5.71
C GLU A 178 0.42 2.89 -5.55
N VAL A 179 0.68 4.00 -4.87
CA VAL A 179 2.01 4.43 -4.43
C VAL A 179 1.96 4.80 -2.95
N THR A 180 3.06 4.61 -2.25
CA THR A 180 3.14 4.98 -0.84
C THR A 180 3.66 6.40 -0.65
N PRO A 181 3.33 7.07 0.48
CA PRO A 181 3.89 8.38 0.79
C PRO A 181 5.42 8.38 0.83
N HIS A 182 6.05 7.31 1.33
CA HIS A 182 7.51 7.24 1.42
C HIS A 182 8.20 7.11 0.05
N HIS A 183 7.60 6.43 -0.92
CA HIS A 183 8.13 6.40 -2.30
C HIS A 183 7.92 7.71 -3.07
N LEU A 184 7.15 8.65 -2.54
CA LEU A 184 6.99 9.98 -3.13
C LEU A 184 7.99 11.01 -2.61
N ILE A 185 8.78 10.70 -1.58
CA ILE A 185 9.66 11.71 -0.95
C ILE A 185 11.06 11.19 -0.57
N LEU A 186 11.20 9.90 -0.27
CA LEU A 186 12.46 9.32 0.17
C LEU A 186 13.15 8.58 -0.97
N THR A 187 14.48 8.66 -1.00
CA THR A 187 15.32 7.96 -1.98
C THR A 187 16.25 6.96 -1.32
N ASP A 188 16.86 6.10 -2.12
CA ASP A 188 17.87 5.13 -1.72
C ASP A 188 19.11 5.76 -1.06
N GLU A 189 19.35 7.06 -1.26
CA GLU A 189 20.39 7.82 -0.55
C GLU A 189 20.24 7.77 0.98
N LYS A 190 19.02 7.52 1.50
CA LYS A 190 18.78 7.33 2.94
C LYS A 190 19.48 6.10 3.50
N ALA A 191 19.74 5.09 2.69
CA ALA A 191 20.47 3.90 3.10
C ALA A 191 21.93 4.17 3.46
N ARG A 192 22.53 5.31 3.01
CA ARG A 192 23.90 5.69 3.35
C ARG A 192 24.14 5.90 4.85
N THR A 193 23.07 6.10 5.60
CA THR A 193 23.16 6.21 7.06
C THR A 193 23.23 4.84 7.75
N TYR A 194 22.94 3.76 7.05
CA TYR A 194 22.66 2.42 7.60
C TYR A 194 21.60 2.41 8.71
N ASP A 195 20.79 3.47 8.80
CA ASP A 195 19.69 3.51 9.75
C ASP A 195 18.55 2.61 9.25
N PRO A 196 18.23 1.52 9.96
CA PRO A 196 17.20 0.55 9.51
C PRO A 196 15.80 1.12 9.42
N ILE A 197 15.55 2.31 9.94
CA ILE A 197 14.28 3.00 9.80
C ILE A 197 13.90 3.20 8.32
N PHE A 198 14.93 3.31 7.44
CA PHE A 198 14.77 3.49 6.00
C PHE A 198 14.73 2.17 5.20
N LYS A 199 14.76 1.02 5.88
CA LYS A 199 14.64 -0.29 5.24
C LYS A 199 13.18 -0.67 5.05
N VAL A 200 12.76 -0.83 3.80
CA VAL A 200 11.37 -1.11 3.38
C VAL A 200 11.34 -2.03 2.17
N ASN A 201 10.24 -2.72 1.94
CA ASN A 201 9.95 -3.55 0.78
C ASN A 201 8.63 -3.11 0.13
N PRO A 202 8.62 -2.64 -1.14
CA PRO A 202 9.78 -2.42 -2.04
C PRO A 202 10.78 -1.40 -1.48
N PRO A 203 12.07 -1.49 -1.87
CA PRO A 203 13.06 -0.56 -1.35
C PRO A 203 12.83 0.86 -1.86
N LEU A 204 13.29 1.85 -1.07
CA LEU A 204 13.38 3.23 -1.55
C LEU A 204 14.24 3.25 -2.82
N ARG A 205 13.76 3.94 -3.85
CA ARG A 205 14.37 3.97 -5.19
C ARG A 205 15.12 5.29 -5.43
N THR A 206 15.51 5.50 -6.67
CA THR A 206 16.23 6.71 -7.09
C THR A 206 15.33 7.94 -7.13
N GLU A 207 15.93 9.13 -7.18
CA GLU A 207 15.17 10.38 -7.40
C GLU A 207 14.39 10.37 -8.73
N GLU A 208 14.94 9.71 -9.77
CA GLU A 208 14.25 9.56 -11.04
C GLU A 208 12.94 8.78 -10.91
N ASP A 209 12.95 7.71 -10.09
CA ASP A 209 11.74 6.93 -9.78
C ASP A 209 10.74 7.77 -8.99
N VAL A 210 11.19 8.49 -7.95
CA VAL A 210 10.33 9.38 -7.15
C VAL A 210 9.60 10.40 -8.03
N LEU A 211 10.33 11.06 -8.93
CA LEU A 211 9.75 12.04 -9.86
C LEU A 211 8.77 11.39 -10.84
N ALA A 212 9.09 10.20 -11.36
CA ALA A 212 8.19 9.46 -12.24
C ALA A 212 6.90 9.04 -11.53
N LEU A 213 6.98 8.62 -10.27
CA LEU A 213 5.81 8.28 -9.46
C LEU A 213 4.91 9.50 -9.20
N ARG A 214 5.48 10.66 -8.84
CA ARG A 214 4.71 11.91 -8.69
C ARG A 214 3.99 12.31 -9.98
N GLN A 215 4.68 12.22 -11.11
CA GLN A 215 4.07 12.50 -12.41
C GLN A 215 2.98 11.49 -12.75
N ALA A 216 3.16 10.21 -12.42
CA ALA A 216 2.17 9.16 -12.67
C ALA A 216 0.89 9.36 -11.84
N VAL A 217 0.98 9.92 -10.62
CA VAL A 217 -0.20 10.34 -9.86
C VAL A 217 -0.92 11.49 -10.56
N ALA A 218 -0.18 12.51 -11.01
CA ALA A 218 -0.74 13.66 -11.73
C ALA A 218 -1.43 13.24 -13.05
N ASP A 219 -0.85 12.30 -13.77
CA ASP A 219 -1.38 11.76 -15.03
C ASP A 219 -2.58 10.79 -14.83
N GLY A 220 -2.91 10.40 -13.59
CA GLY A 220 -3.95 9.40 -13.29
C GLY A 220 -3.56 7.97 -13.67
N ILE A 221 -2.28 7.68 -13.81
CA ILE A 221 -1.76 6.31 -13.98
C ILE A 221 -1.75 5.57 -12.65
N ILE A 222 -1.43 6.26 -11.56
CA ILE A 222 -1.59 5.78 -10.19
C ILE A 222 -2.94 6.23 -9.66
N ASP A 223 -3.71 5.31 -9.13
CA ASP A 223 -5.12 5.48 -8.75
C ASP A 223 -5.32 5.78 -7.27
N VAL A 224 -4.39 5.31 -6.43
CA VAL A 224 -4.53 5.27 -4.98
C VAL A 224 -3.23 5.65 -4.28
N ILE A 225 -3.34 6.28 -3.12
CA ILE A 225 -2.25 6.38 -2.14
C ILE A 225 -2.47 5.30 -1.08
N GLY A 226 -1.68 4.23 -1.15
CA GLY A 226 -1.60 3.21 -0.11
C GLY A 226 -0.54 3.57 0.92
N THR A 227 -0.76 3.33 2.21
CA THR A 227 0.20 3.77 3.22
C THR A 227 1.33 2.80 3.46
N ASP A 228 1.11 1.54 3.19
CA ASP A 228 2.01 0.44 3.60
C ASP A 228 2.48 0.63 5.06
N HIS A 229 1.50 0.90 5.94
CA HIS A 229 1.77 1.16 7.35
C HIS A 229 2.18 -0.13 8.07
N ALA A 230 3.47 -0.30 8.29
CA ALA A 230 4.07 -1.49 8.88
C ALA A 230 4.81 -1.14 10.20
N PRO A 231 4.09 -1.05 11.34
CA PRO A 231 4.71 -0.79 12.63
C PRO A 231 5.48 -2.02 13.11
N HIS A 232 6.74 -1.81 13.47
CA HIS A 232 7.62 -2.84 14.02
C HIS A 232 8.01 -2.51 15.47
N PRO A 233 8.24 -3.52 16.33
CA PRO A 233 8.82 -3.31 17.63
C PRO A 233 10.29 -2.86 17.51
N ALA A 234 10.80 -2.18 18.55
CA ALA A 234 12.14 -1.58 18.53
C ALA A 234 13.23 -2.59 18.20
N GLU A 235 13.18 -3.77 18.81
CA GLU A 235 14.14 -4.86 18.60
C GLU A 235 14.24 -5.36 17.16
N SER A 236 13.19 -5.16 16.35
CA SER A 236 13.19 -5.53 14.93
C SER A 236 13.81 -4.45 14.03
N LYS A 237 14.04 -3.26 14.58
CA LYS A 237 14.59 -2.10 13.86
C LYS A 237 15.91 -1.61 14.46
N GLU A 238 16.12 -1.74 15.77
CA GLU A 238 17.34 -1.35 16.46
C GLU A 238 18.42 -2.44 16.39
N CYS A 239 18.74 -2.85 15.17
CA CYS A 239 19.74 -3.89 14.86
C CYS A 239 20.50 -3.50 13.58
N GLU A 240 21.46 -4.32 13.18
CA GLU A 240 22.19 -4.11 11.93
C GLU A 240 21.26 -4.09 10.71
N TRP A 241 21.57 -3.29 9.70
CA TRP A 241 20.77 -3.15 8.48
C TRP A 241 20.34 -4.51 7.88
N ALA A 242 21.27 -5.46 7.78
CA ALA A 242 20.99 -6.76 7.18
C ALA A 242 19.92 -7.55 7.95
N CYS A 243 19.87 -7.44 9.26
CA CYS A 243 18.96 -8.17 10.15
C CYS A 243 17.62 -7.45 10.38
N ALA A 244 17.54 -6.15 10.04
CA ALA A 244 16.38 -5.34 10.32
C ALA A 244 15.18 -5.75 9.45
N ALA A 245 14.00 -5.74 10.06
CA ALA A 245 12.74 -5.94 9.36
C ALA A 245 12.47 -4.82 8.34
N ASN A 246 11.87 -5.18 7.21
CA ASN A 246 11.37 -4.21 6.24
C ASN A 246 10.06 -3.59 6.75
N GLY A 247 9.90 -2.27 6.59
CA GLY A 247 8.64 -1.58 6.87
C GLY A 247 8.83 -0.24 7.57
N MET A 248 7.86 0.64 7.33
CA MET A 248 7.78 2.00 7.87
C MET A 248 6.38 2.29 8.36
N THR A 249 6.24 3.22 9.31
CA THR A 249 4.92 3.73 9.67
C THR A 249 4.56 4.92 8.79
N GLY A 250 3.28 5.07 8.42
CA GLY A 250 2.85 6.10 7.46
C GLY A 250 1.46 6.68 7.69
N LEU A 251 0.55 5.99 8.41
CA LEU A 251 -0.86 6.40 8.52
C LEU A 251 -1.05 7.84 9.01
N GLU A 252 -0.35 8.25 10.07
CA GLU A 252 -0.54 9.56 10.70
C GLU A 252 0.08 10.73 9.91
N GLN A 253 0.94 10.43 8.91
CA GLN A 253 1.68 11.42 8.13
C GLN A 253 1.30 11.45 6.66
N ALA A 254 0.59 10.43 6.17
CA ALA A 254 0.29 10.27 4.75
C ALA A 254 -0.28 11.55 4.12
N LEU A 255 -1.31 12.14 4.72
CA LEU A 255 -1.95 13.34 4.19
C LEU A 255 -0.98 14.52 4.10
N SER A 256 -0.14 14.72 5.14
CA SER A 256 0.88 15.78 5.16
C SER A 256 1.94 15.59 4.06
N ILE A 257 2.39 14.36 3.86
CA ILE A 257 3.36 14.04 2.79
C ILE A 257 2.73 14.26 1.41
N ILE A 258 1.48 13.85 1.20
CA ILE A 258 0.75 14.08 -0.06
C ILE A 258 0.56 15.58 -0.31
N GLN A 259 0.19 16.36 0.71
CA GLN A 259 0.13 17.81 0.58
C GLN A 259 1.47 18.38 0.13
N MET A 260 2.56 18.04 0.82
CA MET A 260 3.91 18.55 0.56
C MET A 260 4.42 18.17 -0.84
N THR A 261 4.18 16.92 -1.27
CA THR A 261 4.81 16.38 -2.49
C THR A 261 3.98 16.55 -3.76
N LEU A 262 2.66 16.68 -3.64
CA LEU A 262 1.76 16.68 -4.77
C LEU A 262 0.85 17.92 -4.84
N VAL A 263 0.28 18.37 -3.71
CA VAL A 263 -0.68 19.49 -3.72
C VAL A 263 0.05 20.84 -3.78
N GLU A 264 1.02 21.08 -2.91
CA GLU A 264 1.75 22.37 -2.86
C GLU A 264 2.56 22.64 -4.15
N PRO A 265 3.21 21.63 -4.78
CA PRO A 265 3.82 21.82 -6.09
C PRO A 265 2.82 22.02 -7.23
N GLY A 266 1.54 21.76 -7.00
CA GLY A 266 0.47 21.92 -8.02
C GLY A 266 0.34 20.72 -8.97
N HIS A 267 0.86 19.55 -8.61
CA HIS A 267 0.66 18.32 -9.39
C HIS A 267 -0.78 17.83 -9.37
N ILE A 268 -1.46 17.98 -8.21
CA ILE A 268 -2.86 17.61 -8.01
C ILE A 268 -3.58 18.64 -7.13
N THR A 269 -4.91 18.56 -7.12
CA THR A 269 -5.79 19.40 -6.29
C THR A 269 -6.27 18.62 -5.05
N TRP A 270 -6.88 19.33 -4.07
CA TRP A 270 -7.56 18.66 -2.94
C TRP A 270 -8.72 17.76 -3.35
N ALA A 271 -9.38 18.06 -4.48
CA ALA A 271 -10.41 17.18 -5.04
C ALA A 271 -9.79 15.86 -5.52
N ASP A 272 -8.59 15.91 -6.11
CA ASP A 272 -7.85 14.70 -6.48
C ASP A 272 -7.41 13.91 -5.25
N VAL A 273 -7.00 14.58 -4.16
CA VAL A 273 -6.68 13.90 -2.89
C VAL A 273 -7.90 13.13 -2.39
N ALA A 274 -9.10 13.73 -2.39
CA ALA A 274 -10.33 13.02 -2.01
C ALA A 274 -10.58 11.80 -2.91
N ARG A 275 -10.36 11.94 -4.21
CA ARG A 275 -10.51 10.84 -5.17
C ARG A 275 -9.54 9.70 -4.90
N ILE A 276 -8.22 9.96 -4.78
CA ILE A 276 -7.18 8.92 -4.68
C ILE A 276 -7.00 8.35 -3.27
N MET A 277 -7.44 9.04 -2.22
CA MET A 277 -7.34 8.58 -0.84
C MET A 277 -8.68 8.14 -0.23
N SER A 278 -9.81 8.33 -0.93
CA SER A 278 -11.13 8.00 -0.39
C SER A 278 -12.01 7.29 -1.41
N GLU A 279 -12.43 7.97 -2.49
CA GLU A 279 -13.41 7.42 -3.43
C GLU A 279 -12.90 6.19 -4.18
N THR A 280 -11.70 6.27 -4.75
CA THR A 280 -11.12 5.20 -5.58
C THR A 280 -10.80 3.95 -4.75
N PRO A 281 -10.10 4.05 -3.59
CA PRO A 281 -9.84 2.85 -2.77
C PRO A 281 -11.15 2.21 -2.24
N ALA A 282 -12.18 3.02 -1.91
CA ALA A 282 -13.49 2.48 -1.52
C ALA A 282 -14.12 1.64 -2.65
N LYS A 283 -14.06 2.12 -3.90
CA LYS A 283 -14.56 1.39 -5.09
C LYS A 283 -13.76 0.11 -5.36
N ILE A 284 -12.43 0.18 -5.28
CA ILE A 284 -11.57 -0.98 -5.50
C ILE A 284 -11.90 -2.09 -4.50
N GLY A 285 -12.07 -1.73 -3.23
CA GLY A 285 -12.35 -2.66 -2.15
C GLY A 285 -13.84 -2.96 -1.93
N SER A 286 -14.74 -2.45 -2.80
CA SER A 286 -16.20 -2.64 -2.70
C SER A 286 -16.78 -2.15 -1.37
N LEU A 287 -16.28 -1.01 -0.87
CA LEU A 287 -16.80 -0.29 0.30
C LEU A 287 -17.54 1.02 -0.07
N ASP A 288 -17.71 1.30 -1.35
CA ASP A 288 -18.26 2.56 -1.86
C ASP A 288 -19.73 2.79 -1.52
N ALA A 289 -20.44 1.77 -1.04
CA ALA A 289 -21.76 1.94 -0.43
C ALA A 289 -21.74 2.64 0.94
N GLU A 290 -20.59 2.57 1.67
CA GLU A 290 -20.43 3.08 3.03
C GLU A 290 -19.36 4.17 3.12
N GLN A 291 -18.30 4.09 2.31
CA GLN A 291 -17.10 4.93 2.37
C GLN A 291 -16.87 5.67 1.05
N GLY A 292 -16.10 6.76 1.07
CA GLY A 292 -15.83 7.53 -0.14
C GLY A 292 -17.09 8.17 -0.75
N ARG A 293 -18.09 8.45 0.09
CA ARG A 293 -19.37 9.02 -0.31
C ARG A 293 -19.26 10.54 -0.48
N PRO A 294 -20.11 11.16 -1.32
CA PRO A 294 -20.12 12.61 -1.46
C PRO A 294 -20.57 13.29 -0.16
N LEU A 295 -20.12 14.54 0.05
CA LEU A 295 -20.60 15.39 1.13
C LEU A 295 -22.01 15.91 0.79
N ALA A 296 -23.04 15.17 1.18
CA ALA A 296 -24.44 15.51 0.91
C ALA A 296 -25.34 15.15 2.10
N GLU A 297 -26.45 15.81 2.21
CA GLU A 297 -27.46 15.51 3.24
C GLU A 297 -27.98 14.09 3.09
N GLY A 298 -28.00 13.33 4.20
CA GLY A 298 -28.42 11.94 4.25
C GLY A 298 -27.29 10.92 4.01
N GLU A 299 -26.10 11.35 3.58
CA GLU A 299 -24.93 10.47 3.46
C GLU A 299 -24.25 10.24 4.83
N PRO A 300 -23.58 9.07 5.03
CA PRO A 300 -22.82 8.82 6.24
C PRO A 300 -21.73 9.88 6.47
N ALA A 301 -21.56 10.31 7.72
CA ALA A 301 -20.56 11.32 8.08
C ALA A 301 -19.14 10.73 8.18
N ASN A 302 -18.67 10.03 7.18
CA ASN A 302 -17.28 9.57 7.07
C ASN A 302 -16.42 10.73 6.53
N ILE A 303 -16.02 11.65 7.42
CA ILE A 303 -15.46 12.94 7.04
C ILE A 303 -14.19 13.22 7.83
N VAL A 304 -13.18 13.79 7.17
CA VAL A 304 -11.99 14.36 7.80
C VAL A 304 -11.98 15.89 7.66
N LEU A 305 -11.70 16.58 8.75
CA LEU A 305 -11.44 18.03 8.76
C LEU A 305 -9.92 18.25 8.78
N VAL A 306 -9.43 18.94 7.76
CA VAL A 306 -8.01 19.25 7.58
C VAL A 306 -7.78 20.73 7.63
N ASP A 307 -6.75 21.17 8.35
CA ASP A 307 -6.22 22.52 8.26
C ASP A 307 -4.97 22.50 7.36
N PRO A 308 -5.07 22.90 6.09
CA PRO A 308 -3.97 22.83 5.15
C PRO A 308 -2.88 23.88 5.38
N LYS A 309 -3.14 24.89 6.24
CA LYS A 309 -2.19 25.97 6.56
C LYS A 309 -1.36 25.70 7.81
N ALA A 310 -1.74 24.69 8.58
CA ALA A 310 -0.97 24.32 9.75
C ALA A 310 0.37 23.73 9.34
N THR A 311 1.40 23.94 10.14
CA THR A 311 2.70 23.26 10.05
C THR A 311 3.01 22.59 11.38
N ARG A 312 3.69 21.45 11.32
CA ARG A 312 4.12 20.73 12.53
C ARG A 312 5.41 19.98 12.27
N VAL A 313 6.21 19.82 13.31
CA VAL A 313 7.36 18.89 13.29
C VAL A 313 6.86 17.53 13.77
N ILE A 314 7.20 16.48 13.03
CA ILE A 314 6.82 15.11 13.40
C ILE A 314 7.71 14.64 14.55
N LYS A 315 7.09 14.26 15.67
CA LYS A 315 7.77 13.79 16.88
C LYS A 315 7.33 12.37 17.24
N PRO A 316 8.25 11.46 17.60
CA PRO A 316 7.93 10.08 17.94
C PRO A 316 6.95 9.93 19.11
N GLU A 317 7.07 10.81 20.12
CA GLU A 317 6.24 10.80 21.33
C GLU A 317 4.79 11.22 21.10
N GLU A 318 4.52 11.98 20.03
CA GLU A 318 3.18 12.46 19.67
C GLU A 318 2.38 11.45 18.85
N GLN A 319 2.99 10.31 18.45
CA GLN A 319 2.35 9.31 17.60
C GLN A 319 1.58 8.27 18.41
N ALA A 320 0.36 7.96 17.98
CA ALA A 320 -0.45 6.88 18.53
C ALA A 320 0.03 5.49 18.06
N THR A 321 0.72 5.40 16.94
CA THR A 321 1.33 4.17 16.45
C THR A 321 2.31 3.62 17.49
N LYS A 322 2.17 2.33 17.84
CA LYS A 322 3.03 1.68 18.84
C LYS A 322 4.47 1.50 18.32
N GLY A 323 4.63 1.07 17.08
CA GLY A 323 5.93 1.03 16.42
C GLY A 323 6.47 2.43 16.18
N LYS A 324 7.77 2.64 16.45
CA LYS A 324 8.41 3.95 16.32
C LYS A 324 9.28 4.09 15.07
N ASN A 325 9.15 3.17 14.13
CA ASN A 325 9.85 3.14 12.85
C ASN A 325 9.24 4.11 11.82
N ASN A 326 9.15 5.38 12.21
CA ASN A 326 8.64 6.46 11.37
C ASN A 326 9.80 7.18 10.66
N PRO A 327 9.88 7.11 9.30
CA PRO A 327 10.98 7.68 8.54
C PRO A 327 10.93 9.21 8.44
N TYR A 328 9.84 9.83 8.90
CA TYR A 328 9.61 11.27 8.81
C TYR A 328 9.90 12.02 10.12
N CYS A 329 10.37 11.35 11.16
CA CYS A 329 10.67 11.98 12.45
C CYS A 329 11.65 13.15 12.27
N GLY A 330 11.34 14.29 12.90
CA GLY A 330 12.09 15.52 12.77
C GLY A 330 11.78 16.36 11.52
N MET A 331 11.00 15.86 10.58
CA MET A 331 10.55 16.63 9.42
C MET A 331 9.47 17.66 9.83
N GLU A 332 9.59 18.87 9.34
CA GLU A 332 8.50 19.84 9.34
C GLU A 332 7.59 19.54 8.14
N VAL A 333 6.29 19.35 8.40
CA VAL A 333 5.32 19.00 7.37
C VAL A 333 4.11 19.93 7.43
N PRO A 334 3.49 20.22 6.27
CA PRO A 334 2.25 20.99 6.19
C PRO A 334 1.05 20.12 6.55
N GLY A 335 -0.05 20.81 6.87
CA GLY A 335 -1.35 20.19 7.08
C GLY A 335 -1.48 19.51 8.45
N ALA A 336 -2.68 19.61 8.99
CA ALA A 336 -3.05 18.94 10.23
C ALA A 336 -4.48 18.39 10.14
N VAL A 337 -4.65 17.13 10.49
CA VAL A 337 -5.99 16.57 10.73
C VAL A 337 -6.52 17.16 12.04
N ARG A 338 -7.68 17.82 11.99
CA ARG A 338 -8.34 18.44 13.14
C ARG A 338 -9.40 17.54 13.76
N ALA A 339 -10.11 16.80 12.93
CA ALA A 339 -11.13 15.86 13.39
C ALA A 339 -11.37 14.78 12.31
N THR A 340 -11.70 13.59 12.74
CA THR A 340 -12.17 12.49 11.89
C THR A 340 -13.51 12.02 12.45
N PHE A 341 -14.53 11.98 11.62
CA PHE A 341 -15.88 11.52 11.95
C PHE A 341 -16.12 10.16 11.27
N TYR A 342 -16.60 9.20 12.09
CA TYR A 342 -16.88 7.85 11.63
C TYR A 342 -18.10 7.28 12.37
#